data_a548ebca9cd41961ae680b2ecec8e677
#
_entry.id   a548ebca9cd41961ae680b2ecec8e677
#
_cell.length_a   1.000
_cell.length_b   1.000
_cell.length_c   1.000
_cell.angle_alpha   90.00
_cell.angle_beta   90.00
_cell.angle_gamma   90.00
#
_symmetry.space_group_name_H-M   'P 1'
#
loop_
_entity.id
_entity.type
_entity.pdbx_description
1 polymer ?
#
loop_
_entity_poly.entity_id
_entity_poly.type
_entity_poly.pdbx_seq_one_letter_code
_entity_poly.pdbx_strand_id
1 'polypeptide(L)'
;ARVDQTPQTITKETGESLTINCVLRDSNCDLSSTYWYRKKSGSTNEKNISKGGRYVETVNSGSKSFSLRINDLTVEDSGTYRCNVLIAAMGCHNYDSLLEDVYGGGTVVTVNA
;
A
#
# COMPACT_ATOMS: atom_id res chain seq x y z
N ALA A 1 -11.45 10.34 6.77
CA ALA A 1 -10.45 9.25 6.78
C ALA A 1 -9.40 9.51 5.71
N ARG A 2 -8.18 9.16 6.01
CA ARG A 2 -7.07 9.22 5.04
C ARG A 2 -6.07 8.11 5.35
N VAL A 3 -5.24 7.76 4.38
CA VAL A 3 -4.14 6.83 4.57
C VAL A 3 -2.83 7.58 4.36
N ASP A 4 -1.98 7.57 5.39
CA ASP A 4 -0.61 8.10 5.29
C ASP A 4 0.29 6.98 4.80
N GLN A 5 0.88 7.18 3.63
CA GLN A 5 1.80 6.22 3.01
C GLN A 5 3.22 6.77 3.02
N THR A 6 4.15 5.96 3.52
CA THR A 6 5.57 6.31 3.59
C THR A 6 6.44 5.13 3.16
N PRO A 7 7.62 5.35 2.57
CA PRO A 7 8.16 6.65 2.15
C PRO A 7 7.45 7.17 0.89
N GLN A 8 7.62 8.45 0.58
CA GLN A 8 7.08 9.02 -0.65
C GLN A 8 7.93 8.62 -1.87
N THR A 9 9.23 8.54 -1.69
CA THR A 9 10.17 8.07 -2.70
C THR A 9 11.22 7.20 -2.06
N ILE A 10 11.73 6.23 -2.82
CA ILE A 10 12.82 5.37 -2.34
C ILE A 10 13.63 4.88 -3.54
N THR A 11 14.95 4.84 -3.37
CA THR A 11 15.88 4.30 -4.35
C THR A 11 16.60 3.12 -3.74
N LYS A 12 16.62 2.01 -4.45
CA LYS A 12 17.27 0.76 -4.03
C LYS A 12 18.11 0.19 -5.13
N GLU A 13 19.00 -0.74 -4.76
CA GLU A 13 19.80 -1.50 -5.70
C GLU A 13 19.16 -2.87 -5.92
N THR A 14 19.44 -3.46 -7.07
CA THR A 14 19.02 -4.83 -7.39
C THR A 14 19.45 -5.80 -6.28
N GLY A 15 18.52 -6.66 -5.89
CA GLY A 15 18.77 -7.66 -4.84
C GLY A 15 18.38 -7.22 -3.45
N GLU A 16 18.21 -5.92 -3.22
CA GLU A 16 17.77 -5.41 -1.93
C GLU A 16 16.26 -5.62 -1.73
N SER A 17 15.77 -5.25 -0.55
CA SER A 17 14.34 -5.24 -0.24
C SER A 17 13.92 -3.84 0.17
N LEU A 18 12.62 -3.57 0.06
CA LEU A 18 12.04 -2.32 0.54
C LEU A 18 10.75 -2.61 1.30
N THR A 19 10.35 -1.68 2.16
CA THR A 19 9.09 -1.75 2.88
C THR A 19 8.33 -0.44 2.71
N ILE A 20 7.06 -0.56 2.36
CA ILE A 20 6.13 0.57 2.24
C ILE A 20 5.14 0.45 3.39
N ASN A 21 4.93 1.54 4.11
CA ASN A 21 4.04 1.57 5.28
C ASN A 21 2.83 2.44 5.00
N CYS A 22 1.66 1.98 5.42
CA CYS A 22 0.41 2.73 5.33
C CYS A 22 -0.31 2.69 6.66
N VAL A 23 -0.85 3.84 7.08
CA VAL A 23 -1.57 3.97 8.34
C VAL A 23 -2.88 4.70 8.07
N LEU A 24 -3.99 4.08 8.49
CA LEU A 24 -5.30 4.73 8.43
C LEU A 24 -5.41 5.76 9.54
N ARG A 25 -5.73 7.00 9.16
CA ARG A 25 -5.86 8.15 10.06
C ARG A 25 -7.28 8.72 10.01
N ASP A 26 -7.65 9.41 11.09
CA ASP A 26 -8.91 10.15 11.18
C ASP A 26 -10.12 9.27 10.88
N SER A 27 -10.10 8.04 11.40
CA SER A 27 -11.17 7.08 11.24
C SER A 27 -11.29 6.20 12.47
N ASN A 28 -12.51 5.97 12.91
CA ASN A 28 -12.82 5.00 13.97
C ASN A 28 -13.09 3.60 13.40
N CYS A 29 -13.04 3.48 12.08
CA CYS A 29 -13.31 2.20 11.41
C CYS A 29 -12.12 1.26 11.52
N ASP A 30 -12.41 -0.02 11.51
CA ASP A 30 -11.37 -1.04 11.42
C ASP A 30 -10.98 -1.30 9.97
N LEU A 31 -9.76 -1.79 9.76
CA LEU A 31 -9.34 -2.25 8.45
C LEU A 31 -10.14 -3.52 8.10
N SER A 32 -10.85 -3.50 6.98
CA SER A 32 -11.58 -4.67 6.50
C SER A 32 -10.71 -5.49 5.55
N SER A 33 -10.21 -4.85 4.49
CA SER A 33 -9.35 -5.50 3.50
C SER A 33 -8.30 -4.52 3.03
N THR A 34 -7.12 -5.03 2.70
CA THR A 34 -6.00 -4.23 2.23
C THR A 34 -5.57 -4.69 0.86
N TYR A 35 -5.22 -3.74 0.01
CA TYR A 35 -4.80 -3.99 -1.36
C TYR A 35 -3.60 -3.15 -1.71
N TRP A 36 -2.80 -3.62 -2.66
CA TRP A 36 -1.62 -2.93 -3.16
C TRP A 36 -1.65 -2.89 -4.67
N TYR A 37 -1.28 -1.76 -5.22
CA TYR A 37 -1.27 -1.53 -6.65
C TYR A 37 0.08 -1.00 -7.08
N ARG A 38 0.46 -1.32 -8.30
CA ARG A 38 1.69 -0.80 -8.91
C ARG A 38 1.39 -0.31 -10.31
N LYS A 39 1.94 0.85 -10.61
CA LYS A 39 2.00 1.39 -11.96
C LYS A 39 3.47 1.41 -12.35
N LYS A 40 3.85 0.62 -13.35
CA LYS A 40 5.23 0.56 -13.82
C LYS A 40 5.69 1.89 -14.36
N SER A 41 6.99 2.16 -14.29
CA SER A 41 7.60 3.36 -14.88
C SER A 41 7.24 3.43 -16.37
N GLY A 42 6.74 4.59 -16.81
CA GLY A 42 6.33 4.81 -18.18
C GLY A 42 4.95 4.27 -18.54
N SER A 43 4.27 3.58 -17.63
CA SER A 43 2.92 3.07 -17.85
C SER A 43 1.89 3.97 -17.16
N THR A 44 0.68 4.01 -17.71
CA THR A 44 -0.46 4.67 -17.08
C THR A 44 -1.41 3.67 -16.41
N ASN A 45 -1.15 2.36 -16.57
CA ASN A 45 -2.01 1.32 -16.03
C ASN A 45 -1.55 0.91 -14.63
N GLU A 46 -2.46 1.04 -13.67
CA GLU A 46 -2.25 0.55 -12.31
C GLU A 46 -2.78 -0.88 -12.22
N LYS A 47 -1.96 -1.79 -11.67
CA LYS A 47 -2.31 -3.20 -11.54
C LYS A 47 -2.23 -3.63 -10.10
N ASN A 48 -3.16 -4.50 -9.68
CA ASN A 48 -3.14 -5.11 -8.37
C ASN A 48 -1.92 -6.02 -8.20
N ILE A 49 -1.30 -5.95 -7.03
CA ILE A 49 -0.21 -6.83 -6.64
C ILE A 49 -0.79 -8.00 -5.86
N SER A 50 -0.54 -9.21 -6.32
CA SER A 50 -0.91 -10.42 -5.57
C SER A 50 0.09 -10.62 -4.44
N LYS A 51 -0.42 -10.69 -3.22
CA LYS A 51 0.41 -10.93 -2.03
C LYS A 51 0.95 -12.36 -2.05
N GLY A 52 2.13 -12.56 -1.49
CA GLY A 52 2.83 -13.82 -1.46
C GLY A 52 4.13 -13.78 -2.25
N GLY A 53 4.95 -14.81 -2.13
CA GLY A 53 6.24 -14.86 -2.76
C GLY A 53 7.14 -13.71 -2.30
N ARG A 54 7.58 -12.89 -3.24
CA ARG A 54 8.41 -11.71 -2.92
C ARG A 54 7.66 -10.60 -2.18
N TYR A 55 6.33 -10.65 -2.17
CA TYR A 55 5.48 -9.60 -1.60
C TYR A 55 4.92 -10.07 -0.26
N VAL A 56 5.45 -9.54 0.83
CA VAL A 56 5.06 -9.95 2.18
C VAL A 56 4.33 -8.80 2.87
N GLU A 57 3.05 -9.01 3.17
CA GLU A 57 2.27 -8.01 3.88
C GLU A 57 2.22 -8.30 5.36
N THR A 58 2.30 -7.24 6.17
CA THR A 58 2.06 -7.30 7.61
C THR A 58 0.94 -6.33 7.94
N VAL A 59 -0.07 -6.79 8.67
CA VAL A 59 -1.20 -5.97 9.09
C VAL A 59 -1.24 -5.90 10.61
N ASN A 60 -1.35 -4.70 11.15
CA ASN A 60 -1.52 -4.47 12.58
C ASN A 60 -2.84 -3.75 12.81
N SER A 61 -3.85 -4.50 13.24
CA SER A 61 -5.20 -3.97 13.45
C SER A 61 -5.25 -2.93 14.56
N GLY A 62 -4.44 -3.11 15.61
CA GLY A 62 -4.42 -2.21 16.75
C GLY A 62 -3.97 -0.80 16.39
N SER A 63 -2.95 -0.67 15.56
CA SER A 63 -2.43 0.62 15.09
C SER A 63 -3.07 1.08 13.78
N LYS A 64 -3.95 0.26 13.20
CA LYS A 64 -4.58 0.52 11.89
C LYS A 64 -3.54 0.75 10.80
N SER A 65 -2.47 -0.04 10.85
CA SER A 65 -1.36 0.06 9.91
C SER A 65 -1.19 -1.24 9.14
N PHE A 66 -0.65 -1.12 7.95
CA PHE A 66 -0.30 -2.27 7.12
C PHE A 66 0.90 -1.90 6.26
N SER A 67 1.73 -2.88 6.00
CA SER A 67 2.96 -2.66 5.25
C SER A 67 3.17 -3.76 4.23
N LEU A 68 3.86 -3.42 3.16
CA LEU A 68 4.26 -4.37 2.13
C LEU A 68 5.80 -4.35 2.03
N ARG A 69 6.39 -5.51 2.22
CA ARG A 69 7.82 -5.73 1.98
C ARG A 69 7.98 -6.42 0.63
N ILE A 70 8.83 -5.87 -0.22
CA ILE A 70 9.17 -6.46 -1.51
C ILE A 70 10.62 -6.91 -1.44
N ASN A 71 10.83 -8.22 -1.60
CA ASN A 71 12.16 -8.82 -1.54
C ASN A 71 12.75 -8.98 -2.94
N ASP A 72 14.06 -9.17 -3.01
CA ASP A 72 14.79 -9.49 -4.23
C ASP A 72 14.45 -8.54 -5.38
N LEU A 73 14.63 -7.25 -5.13
CA LEU A 73 14.29 -6.21 -6.09
C LEU A 73 15.04 -6.32 -7.40
N THR A 74 14.36 -6.05 -8.49
CA THR A 74 14.92 -5.93 -9.83
C THR A 74 14.58 -4.57 -10.42
N VAL A 75 15.27 -4.17 -11.47
CA VAL A 75 15.01 -2.91 -12.17
C VAL A 75 13.53 -2.81 -12.61
N GLU A 76 12.92 -3.94 -12.95
CA GLU A 76 11.53 -4.02 -13.38
C GLU A 76 10.53 -3.68 -12.28
N ASP A 77 10.96 -3.68 -11.03
CA ASP A 77 10.11 -3.29 -9.90
C ASP A 77 9.98 -1.77 -9.77
N SER A 78 10.72 -1.00 -10.55
CA SER A 78 10.59 0.46 -10.57
C SER A 78 9.19 0.88 -11.00
N GLY A 79 8.63 1.86 -10.30
CA GLY A 79 7.29 2.35 -10.58
C GLY A 79 6.70 3.04 -9.37
N THR A 80 5.40 3.33 -9.42
CA THR A 80 4.68 3.97 -8.32
C THR A 80 3.77 2.94 -7.67
N TYR A 81 3.94 2.76 -6.36
CA TYR A 81 3.17 1.82 -5.55
C TYR A 81 2.17 2.57 -4.71
N ARG A 82 0.96 2.05 -4.62
CA ARG A 82 -0.10 2.68 -3.84
C ARG A 82 -0.84 1.62 -3.03
N CYS A 83 -1.02 1.89 -1.74
CA CYS A 83 -1.86 1.04 -0.90
C CYS A 83 -3.32 1.51 -0.94
N ASN A 84 -4.20 0.59 -0.63
CA ASN A 84 -5.63 0.83 -0.52
C ASN A 84 -6.17 0.02 0.65
N VAL A 85 -7.04 0.61 1.40
CA VAL A 85 -7.78 -0.11 2.44
C VAL A 85 -9.27 0.07 2.20
N LEU A 86 -9.97 -1.04 2.34
CA LEU A 86 -11.42 -1.05 2.39
C LEU A 86 -11.81 -1.05 3.86
N ILE A 87 -12.59 -0.07 4.27
CA ILE A 87 -13.06 0.01 5.64
C ILE A 87 -14.56 -0.28 5.68
N ALA A 88 -14.95 -1.10 6.67
CA ALA A 88 -16.36 -1.41 6.88
C ALA A 88 -17.00 -0.27 7.66
N ALA A 89 -18.03 0.34 7.10
CA ALA A 89 -18.74 1.42 7.75
C ALA A 89 -19.61 0.95 8.92
N MET A 90 -19.93 -0.33 9.00
CA MET A 90 -20.65 -0.90 10.15
C MET A 90 -19.76 -0.84 11.39
N GLY A 91 -20.25 -0.13 12.41
CA GLY A 91 -19.48 0.09 13.63
C GLY A 91 -18.63 1.36 13.61
N CYS A 92 -18.61 2.08 12.49
CA CYS A 92 -18.02 3.40 12.40
C CYS A 92 -19.13 4.46 12.27
N HIS A 93 -18.73 5.74 12.26
CA HIS A 93 -19.68 6.85 12.23
C HIS A 93 -20.20 7.22 10.86
N ASN A 94 -19.78 6.57 9.82
CA ASN A 94 -20.23 6.85 8.47
C ASN A 94 -21.39 5.91 8.10
N TYR A 95 -22.59 6.43 8.14
CA TYR A 95 -23.82 5.64 7.90
C TYR A 95 -24.22 5.58 6.43
N ASP A 96 -23.56 6.35 5.56
CA ASP A 96 -24.01 6.53 4.18
C ASP A 96 -23.47 5.47 3.24
N SER A 97 -22.45 4.71 3.66
CA SER A 97 -21.92 3.62 2.86
C SER A 97 -21.52 2.45 3.74
N LEU A 98 -21.73 1.24 3.23
CA LEU A 98 -21.34 0.02 3.92
C LEU A 98 -19.84 -0.21 3.85
N LEU A 99 -19.20 0.27 2.78
CA LEU A 99 -17.77 0.13 2.53
C LEU A 99 -17.23 1.41 1.95
N GLU A 100 -16.01 1.76 2.31
CA GLU A 100 -15.32 2.93 1.78
C GLU A 100 -13.89 2.56 1.42
N ASP A 101 -13.47 2.95 0.21
CA ASP A 101 -12.09 2.81 -0.25
C ASP A 101 -11.28 4.03 0.16
N VAL A 102 -10.13 3.80 0.80
CA VAL A 102 -9.19 4.87 1.12
C VAL A 102 -7.82 4.50 0.58
N TYR A 103 -7.21 5.42 -0.15
CA TYR A 103 -5.93 5.18 -0.83
C TYR A 103 -4.81 5.98 -0.20
N GLY A 104 -3.63 5.38 -0.16
CA GLY A 104 -2.40 6.10 0.15
C GLY A 104 -1.99 7.04 -0.97
N GLY A 105 -1.06 7.94 -0.67
CA GLY A 105 -0.59 8.93 -1.63
C GLY A 105 0.40 8.43 -2.67
N GLY A 106 0.90 7.22 -2.49
CA GLY A 106 1.83 6.60 -3.41
C GLY A 106 3.29 6.69 -2.96
N THR A 107 4.09 5.75 -3.45
CA THR A 107 5.53 5.67 -3.24
C THR A 107 6.20 5.48 -4.58
N VAL A 108 7.06 6.41 -4.97
CA VAL A 108 7.84 6.28 -6.20
C VAL A 108 9.10 5.47 -5.89
N VAL A 109 9.21 4.32 -6.54
CA VAL A 109 10.31 3.37 -6.35
C VAL A 109 11.20 3.38 -7.57
N THR A 110 12.51 3.55 -7.35
CA THR A 110 13.53 3.41 -8.37
C THR A 110 14.49 2.31 -7.93
N VAL A 111 14.67 1.30 -8.78
CA VAL A 111 15.64 0.23 -8.55
C VAL A 111 16.72 0.32 -9.62
N ASN A 112 17.95 0.50 -9.18
CA ASN A 112 19.12 0.59 -10.06
C ASN A 112 19.78 -0.78 -10.22
N ALA A 113 20.29 -0.98 -11.40
CA ALA A 113 21.03 -2.21 -11.70
C ALA A 113 22.39 -2.25 -11.00
#